data_1d6c85a283c80fecde300ee2b1dafcc9
#
_entry.id   1d6c85a283c80fecde300ee2b1dafcc9
#
_cell.length_a   1.000
_cell.length_b   1.000
_cell.length_c   1.000
_cell.angle_alpha   90.00
_cell.angle_beta   90.00
_cell.angle_gamma   90.00
#
_symmetry.space_group_name_H-M   'P 1'
#
loop_
_entity.id
_entity.type
_entity.pdbx_description
1 polymer ?
#
loop_
_entity_poly.entity_id
_entity_poly.type
_entity_poly.pdbx_seq_one_letter_code
_entity_poly.pdbx_strand_id
1 'polypeptide(L)'
;VVDDRSGKKGPEAESVTVGTVDGRTYAFVALERTGGVMVYDVTEPASARYVNYINTRDFASIVEGSEEYEDGELDKWVTGGDVAPEGLLFLSDAVSPTGEALLLAACEVSGTVAVYQVGGEPLSVLPFTDVEARDAQAVRYVCENGLMAGVSADRFEPNGTLTRGEAVTALWALEGRPVVNYLMDFSDVDPAASYGEAVRWAASEGIAGGYGGGLFGPDDPITREQLAVMLYRYARHEGYDTAQGGMAVREFADYDQIAGYAA
;
A
#
# COMPACT_ATOMS: atom_id res chain seq x y z
N VAL A 1 -32.11 4.83 8.59
CA VAL A 1 -32.60 6.21 8.75
C VAL A 1 -31.54 7.15 8.17
N VAL A 2 -31.82 7.69 6.99
CA VAL A 2 -30.91 8.64 6.35
C VAL A 2 -30.92 9.93 7.19
N ASP A 3 -29.72 10.31 7.70
CA ASP A 3 -29.48 11.63 8.32
C ASP A 3 -30.05 11.85 9.72
N ASP A 4 -30.06 10.82 10.56
CA ASP A 4 -30.58 10.94 11.95
C ASP A 4 -29.66 11.80 12.86
N ARG A 5 -28.40 11.98 12.50
CA ARG A 5 -27.40 12.73 13.29
C ARG A 5 -26.99 14.09 12.72
N SER A 6 -27.26 14.41 11.49
CA SER A 6 -26.78 15.63 10.85
C SER A 6 -27.23 16.91 11.56
N GLY A 7 -28.42 16.89 12.15
CA GLY A 7 -28.93 17.98 12.99
C GLY A 7 -28.20 18.19 14.31
N LYS A 8 -27.35 17.24 14.75
CA LYS A 8 -26.63 17.28 16.02
C LYS A 8 -25.12 17.26 15.89
N LYS A 9 -24.60 16.57 14.89
CA LYS A 9 -23.17 16.27 14.76
C LYS A 9 -22.52 16.85 13.50
N GLY A 10 -23.23 16.95 12.38
CA GLY A 10 -22.69 17.44 11.11
C GLY A 10 -21.52 16.57 10.58
N PRO A 11 -20.75 17.09 9.60
CA PRO A 11 -19.59 16.40 9.01
C PRO A 11 -18.40 16.26 9.95
N GLU A 12 -18.32 17.06 10.99
CA GLU A 12 -17.20 17.21 11.95
C GLU A 12 -15.85 17.37 11.24
N ALA A 13 -15.50 18.64 10.96
CA ALA A 13 -14.18 18.99 10.44
C ALA A 13 -13.17 18.99 11.60
N GLU A 14 -12.36 17.93 11.72
CA GLU A 14 -11.48 17.73 12.88
C GLU A 14 -10.04 18.16 12.62
N SER A 15 -9.60 18.14 11.38
CA SER A 15 -8.23 18.51 11.03
C SER A 15 -8.17 19.33 9.76
N VAL A 16 -7.24 20.27 9.74
CA VAL A 16 -6.92 21.04 8.55
C VAL A 16 -5.41 21.18 8.40
N THR A 17 -4.92 20.98 7.19
CA THR A 17 -3.54 21.31 6.81
C THR A 17 -3.51 22.12 5.53
N VAL A 18 -2.42 22.84 5.30
CA VAL A 18 -2.24 23.68 4.11
C VAL A 18 -0.96 23.28 3.40
N GLY A 19 -1.02 23.22 2.07
CA GLY A 19 0.13 22.91 1.24
C GLY A 19 0.14 23.70 -0.06
N THR A 20 1.33 23.93 -0.60
CA THR A 20 1.49 24.61 -1.89
C THR A 20 1.95 23.60 -2.93
N VAL A 21 1.23 23.53 -4.06
CA VAL A 21 1.51 22.70 -5.21
C VAL A 21 1.40 23.54 -6.46
N ASP A 22 2.40 23.52 -7.32
CA ASP A 22 2.46 24.29 -8.60
C ASP A 22 2.15 25.79 -8.42
N GLY A 23 2.64 26.38 -7.32
CA GLY A 23 2.46 27.79 -7.00
C GLY A 23 1.07 28.18 -6.49
N ARG A 24 0.19 27.20 -6.26
CA ARG A 24 -1.15 27.39 -5.67
C ARG A 24 -1.20 26.81 -4.27
N THR A 25 -1.90 27.47 -3.38
CA THR A 25 -2.05 27.06 -1.99
C THR A 25 -3.41 26.38 -1.80
N TYR A 26 -3.39 25.19 -1.24
CA TYR A 26 -4.58 24.38 -0.98
C TYR A 26 -4.75 24.15 0.52
N ALA A 27 -5.99 24.21 0.98
CA ALA A 27 -6.39 23.74 2.30
C ALA A 27 -7.06 22.38 2.17
N PHE A 28 -6.61 21.41 2.97
CA PHE A 28 -7.14 20.08 3.09
C PHE A 28 -7.86 19.96 4.42
N VAL A 29 -9.14 19.58 4.39
CA VAL A 29 -10.01 19.52 5.57
C VAL A 29 -10.51 18.09 5.74
N ALA A 30 -10.10 17.44 6.80
CA ALA A 30 -10.59 16.11 7.17
C ALA A 30 -11.98 16.18 7.79
N LEU A 31 -12.87 15.31 7.35
CA LEU A 31 -14.25 15.19 7.84
C LEU A 31 -14.40 13.86 8.59
N GLU A 32 -14.36 13.89 9.93
CA GLU A 32 -14.38 12.68 10.75
C GLU A 32 -15.62 11.82 10.49
N ARG A 33 -16.81 12.38 10.62
CA ARG A 33 -18.07 11.63 10.58
C ARG A 33 -18.50 11.23 9.18
N THR A 34 -18.39 12.14 8.23
CA THR A 34 -18.70 11.83 6.83
C THR A 34 -17.62 10.98 6.18
N GLY A 35 -16.41 11.05 6.72
CA GLY A 35 -15.20 10.48 6.13
C GLY A 35 -14.65 11.37 5.01
N GLY A 36 -13.41 11.10 4.63
CA GLY A 36 -12.73 11.75 3.53
C GLY A 36 -12.18 13.13 3.80
N VAL A 37 -11.61 13.72 2.75
CA VAL A 37 -10.94 15.02 2.80
C VAL A 37 -11.50 15.95 1.74
N MET A 38 -11.93 17.15 2.15
CA MET A 38 -12.28 18.25 1.23
C MET A 38 -11.04 19.07 0.90
N VAL A 39 -10.93 19.50 -0.33
CA VAL A 39 -9.83 20.32 -0.84
C VAL A 39 -10.36 21.65 -1.33
N TYR A 40 -9.76 22.74 -0.83
CA TYR A 40 -10.06 24.10 -1.25
C TYR A 40 -8.79 24.77 -1.79
N ASP A 41 -8.91 25.48 -2.90
CA ASP A 41 -7.90 26.45 -3.33
C ASP A 41 -8.05 27.72 -2.48
N VAL A 42 -7.02 28.02 -1.72
CA VAL A 42 -6.93 29.19 -0.82
C VAL A 42 -5.79 30.11 -1.21
N THR A 43 -5.31 30.01 -2.47
CA THR A 43 -4.27 30.92 -3.00
C THR A 43 -4.64 32.38 -2.76
N GLU A 44 -5.92 32.70 -2.92
CA GLU A 44 -6.52 33.99 -2.52
C GLU A 44 -7.55 33.71 -1.41
N PRO A 45 -7.18 33.81 -0.13
CA PRO A 45 -8.02 33.38 0.98
C PRO A 45 -9.40 34.03 1.04
N ALA A 46 -9.52 35.29 0.57
CA ALA A 46 -10.79 36.01 0.53
C ALA A 46 -11.76 35.46 -0.54
N SER A 47 -11.29 34.63 -1.45
CA SER A 47 -12.05 33.99 -2.53
C SER A 47 -11.76 32.48 -2.62
N ALA A 48 -11.68 31.82 -1.49
CA ALA A 48 -11.48 30.38 -1.41
C ALA A 48 -12.49 29.62 -2.27
N ARG A 49 -12.02 28.59 -2.99
CA ARG A 49 -12.83 27.82 -3.92
C ARG A 49 -12.73 26.34 -3.61
N TYR A 50 -13.87 25.67 -3.59
CA TYR A 50 -13.90 24.21 -3.56
C TYR A 50 -13.22 23.64 -4.82
N VAL A 51 -12.36 22.63 -4.62
CA VAL A 51 -11.61 21.96 -5.68
C VAL A 51 -12.05 20.52 -5.82
N ASN A 52 -12.01 19.77 -4.71
CA ASN A 52 -12.26 18.32 -4.73
C ASN A 52 -12.72 17.80 -3.35
N TYR A 53 -13.31 16.64 -3.37
CA TYR A 53 -13.58 15.81 -2.18
C TYR A 53 -13.22 14.37 -2.50
N ILE A 54 -12.38 13.77 -1.69
CA ILE A 54 -12.00 12.37 -1.80
C ILE A 54 -12.46 11.63 -0.55
N ASN A 55 -13.12 10.50 -0.74
CA ASN A 55 -13.55 9.65 0.35
C ASN A 55 -13.33 8.19 -0.07
N THR A 56 -12.48 7.50 0.66
CA THR A 56 -12.09 6.11 0.44
C THR A 56 -12.80 5.16 1.41
N ARG A 57 -13.75 5.67 2.20
CA ARG A 57 -14.58 4.86 3.07
C ARG A 57 -15.49 3.94 2.25
N ASP A 58 -15.54 2.66 2.63
CA ASP A 58 -16.50 1.71 2.10
C ASP A 58 -17.80 1.75 2.91
N PHE A 59 -18.82 2.39 2.37
CA PHE A 59 -20.13 2.49 3.00
C PHE A 59 -20.98 1.22 2.87
N ALA A 60 -20.52 0.20 2.14
CA ALA A 60 -21.25 -1.04 1.93
C ALA A 60 -20.91 -2.13 2.96
N SER A 61 -19.77 -2.00 3.66
CA SER A 61 -19.25 -3.07 4.52
C SER A 61 -19.94 -3.18 5.88
N ILE A 62 -20.30 -2.08 6.54
CA ILE A 62 -21.09 -2.09 7.78
C ILE A 62 -22.00 -0.86 7.84
N VAL A 63 -23.26 -1.08 8.21
CA VAL A 63 -24.25 -0.02 8.43
C VAL A 63 -24.43 0.16 9.94
N GLU A 64 -24.31 1.41 10.42
CA GLU A 64 -24.62 1.76 11.82
C GLU A 64 -26.03 1.30 12.20
N GLY A 65 -26.15 0.58 13.33
CA GLY A 65 -27.39 -0.04 13.76
C GLY A 65 -27.71 -1.39 13.11
N SER A 66 -26.79 -1.95 12.32
CA SER A 66 -26.88 -3.36 11.91
C SER A 66 -26.52 -4.29 13.09
N GLU A 67 -26.93 -5.55 12.99
CA GLU A 67 -26.66 -6.56 14.03
C GLU A 67 -25.12 -6.71 14.22
N GLU A 68 -24.35 -6.66 13.14
CA GLU A 68 -22.88 -6.73 13.16
C GLU A 68 -22.25 -5.52 13.87
N TYR A 69 -22.85 -4.35 13.76
CA TYR A 69 -22.39 -3.15 14.46
C TYR A 69 -22.62 -3.26 15.96
N GLU A 70 -23.80 -3.73 16.38
CA GLU A 70 -24.17 -3.85 17.79
C GLU A 70 -23.41 -4.98 18.50
N ASP A 71 -23.07 -6.04 17.77
CA ASP A 71 -22.26 -7.16 18.25
C ASP A 71 -20.77 -6.84 18.39
N GLY A 72 -20.33 -5.66 17.93
CA GLY A 72 -18.96 -5.18 18.08
C GLY A 72 -17.97 -5.88 17.18
N GLU A 73 -18.38 -6.34 16.01
CA GLU A 73 -17.50 -6.91 14.97
C GLU A 73 -16.59 -5.85 14.36
N LEU A 74 -15.65 -5.35 15.17
CA LEU A 74 -14.74 -4.25 14.83
C LEU A 74 -13.82 -4.56 13.65
N ASP A 75 -13.52 -5.83 13.41
CA ASP A 75 -12.68 -6.28 12.29
C ASP A 75 -13.25 -5.85 10.94
N LYS A 76 -14.58 -5.79 10.80
CA LYS A 76 -15.26 -5.32 9.60
C LYS A 76 -15.16 -3.80 9.42
N TRP A 77 -15.00 -3.05 10.50
CA TRP A 77 -14.75 -1.61 10.44
C TRP A 77 -13.36 -1.32 9.86
N VAL A 78 -12.37 -2.10 10.23
CA VAL A 78 -11.00 -1.99 9.69
C VAL A 78 -10.98 -2.29 8.19
N THR A 79 -11.88 -3.15 7.70
CA THR A 79 -12.00 -3.47 6.28
C THR A 79 -12.88 -2.51 5.49
N GLY A 80 -13.56 -1.59 6.15
CA GLY A 80 -14.47 -0.59 5.56
C GLY A 80 -13.77 0.60 4.87
N GLY A 81 -12.51 0.47 4.49
CA GLY A 81 -11.72 1.56 3.92
C GLY A 81 -11.17 2.52 4.99
N ASP A 82 -10.93 3.77 4.62
CA ASP A 82 -10.39 4.78 5.53
C ASP A 82 -11.53 5.49 6.26
N VAL A 83 -11.61 5.29 7.58
CA VAL A 83 -12.73 5.76 8.40
C VAL A 83 -12.24 6.72 9.49
N ALA A 84 -12.92 7.87 9.63
CA ALA A 84 -12.65 8.92 10.60
C ALA A 84 -11.25 9.52 10.49
N PRO A 85 -10.95 10.28 9.41
CA PRO A 85 -9.68 10.99 9.30
C PRO A 85 -9.62 12.15 10.30
N GLU A 86 -8.71 12.06 11.27
CA GLU A 86 -8.50 13.06 12.32
C GLU A 86 -7.17 13.80 12.21
N GLY A 87 -6.15 13.19 11.66
CA GLY A 87 -4.82 13.78 11.49
C GLY A 87 -4.47 14.00 10.03
N LEU A 88 -4.07 15.22 9.64
CA LEU A 88 -3.57 15.51 8.31
C LEU A 88 -2.12 15.99 8.34
N LEU A 89 -1.30 15.47 7.44
CA LEU A 89 0.06 15.92 7.19
C LEU A 89 0.28 16.13 5.69
N PHE A 90 0.68 17.34 5.30
CA PHE A 90 1.09 17.62 3.93
C PHE A 90 2.62 17.54 3.82
N LEU A 91 3.11 16.80 2.83
CA LEU A 91 4.51 16.76 2.43
C LEU A 91 4.64 17.41 1.05
N SER A 92 5.48 18.45 0.94
CA SER A 92 5.78 19.01 -0.39
C SER A 92 6.62 18.03 -1.22
N ASP A 93 6.64 18.21 -2.52
CA ASP A 93 7.50 17.49 -3.47
C ASP A 93 8.98 17.44 -3.03
N ALA A 94 9.47 18.56 -2.46
CA ALA A 94 10.86 18.70 -2.01
C ALA A 94 11.24 17.78 -0.83
N VAL A 95 10.28 17.35 -0.01
CA VAL A 95 10.52 16.50 1.19
C VAL A 95 9.86 15.14 1.08
N SER A 96 9.01 14.96 0.08
CA SER A 96 8.34 13.70 -0.19
C SER A 96 9.34 12.66 -0.73
N PRO A 97 9.28 11.40 -0.27
CA PRO A 97 10.15 10.34 -0.77
C PRO A 97 9.87 9.96 -2.23
N THR A 98 8.70 10.34 -2.76
CA THR A 98 8.29 10.07 -4.14
C THR A 98 8.66 11.19 -5.10
N GLY A 99 9.08 12.37 -4.59
CA GLY A 99 9.29 13.58 -5.38
C GLY A 99 8.00 14.28 -5.81
N GLU A 100 6.85 13.78 -5.38
CA GLU A 100 5.53 14.37 -5.61
C GLU A 100 4.92 14.85 -4.29
N ALA A 101 4.11 15.90 -4.32
CA ALA A 101 3.45 16.35 -3.11
C ALA A 101 2.45 15.29 -2.60
N LEU A 102 2.46 15.01 -1.30
CA LEU A 102 1.61 14.01 -0.66
C LEU A 102 0.78 14.62 0.46
N LEU A 103 -0.43 14.12 0.61
CA LEU A 103 -1.27 14.33 1.78
C LEU A 103 -1.45 12.99 2.49
N LEU A 104 -1.07 12.92 3.76
CA LEU A 104 -1.31 11.77 4.62
C LEU A 104 -2.51 12.07 5.51
N ALA A 105 -3.44 11.13 5.63
CA ALA A 105 -4.58 11.21 6.53
C ALA A 105 -4.56 10.02 7.50
N ALA A 106 -4.39 10.30 8.79
CA ALA A 106 -4.49 9.30 9.84
C ALA A 106 -5.96 9.12 10.22
N CYS A 107 -6.46 7.89 10.10
CA CYS A 107 -7.86 7.52 10.31
C CYS A 107 -8.00 6.76 11.62
N GLU A 108 -8.68 7.36 12.61
CA GLU A 108 -8.76 6.83 13.98
C GLU A 108 -9.51 5.50 14.03
N VAL A 109 -10.69 5.43 13.43
CA VAL A 109 -11.56 4.27 13.56
C VAL A 109 -11.05 3.07 12.78
N SER A 110 -10.56 3.27 11.56
CA SER A 110 -9.98 2.18 10.76
C SER A 110 -8.55 1.81 11.15
N GLY A 111 -7.85 2.68 11.90
CA GLY A 111 -6.43 2.48 12.23
C GLY A 111 -5.52 2.55 11.00
N THR A 112 -5.98 3.15 9.90
CA THR A 112 -5.23 3.27 8.65
C THR A 112 -4.57 4.64 8.51
N VAL A 113 -3.56 4.72 7.64
CA VAL A 113 -3.02 5.99 7.13
C VAL A 113 -3.21 6.00 5.63
N ALA A 114 -4.16 6.81 5.17
CA ALA A 114 -4.34 7.04 3.74
C ALA A 114 -3.28 7.99 3.21
N VAL A 115 -2.73 7.71 2.04
CA VAL A 115 -1.75 8.57 1.36
C VAL A 115 -2.31 8.97 0.00
N TYR A 116 -2.46 10.28 -0.20
CA TYR A 116 -2.96 10.85 -1.45
C TYR A 116 -1.85 11.66 -2.13
N GLN A 117 -1.63 11.41 -3.40
CA GLN A 117 -0.82 12.30 -4.23
C GLN A 117 -1.60 13.58 -4.53
N VAL A 118 -0.95 14.73 -4.39
CA VAL A 118 -1.57 16.05 -4.61
C VAL A 118 -0.90 16.73 -5.80
N GLY A 119 -1.68 17.00 -6.84
CA GLY A 119 -1.15 17.54 -8.10
C GLY A 119 -0.69 16.44 -9.06
N GLY A 120 0.05 16.85 -10.11
CA GLY A 120 0.50 15.95 -11.16
C GLY A 120 -0.52 15.77 -12.30
N GLU A 121 -0.10 15.07 -13.36
CA GLU A 121 -1.00 14.71 -14.45
C GLU A 121 -2.13 13.78 -13.94
N PRO A 122 -3.33 13.90 -14.51
CA PRO A 122 -4.41 12.97 -14.19
C PRO A 122 -3.92 11.54 -14.35
N LEU A 123 -4.10 10.74 -13.29
CA LEU A 123 -3.66 9.35 -13.31
C LEU A 123 -4.22 8.65 -14.56
N SER A 124 -3.34 8.03 -15.34
CA SER A 124 -3.75 7.24 -16.51
C SER A 124 -4.79 6.19 -16.10
N VAL A 125 -5.81 6.02 -16.91
CA VAL A 125 -6.79 4.96 -16.68
C VAL A 125 -6.06 3.63 -16.81
N LEU A 126 -6.11 2.82 -15.76
CA LEU A 126 -5.57 1.45 -15.85
C LEU A 126 -6.35 0.68 -16.92
N PRO A 127 -5.67 -0.10 -17.77
CA PRO A 127 -6.34 -0.90 -18.79
C PRO A 127 -7.09 -2.09 -18.21
N PHE A 128 -6.95 -2.35 -16.91
CA PHE A 128 -7.43 -3.55 -16.24
C PHE A 128 -8.89 -3.42 -15.78
N THR A 129 -9.68 -4.43 -16.07
CA THR A 129 -11.13 -4.47 -15.74
C THR A 129 -11.39 -5.13 -14.39
N ASP A 130 -10.39 -5.77 -13.78
CA ASP A 130 -10.46 -6.54 -12.55
C ASP A 130 -9.77 -5.87 -11.35
N VAL A 131 -9.38 -4.60 -11.49
CA VAL A 131 -8.77 -3.81 -10.43
C VAL A 131 -9.81 -2.92 -9.77
N GLU A 132 -10.03 -3.12 -8.48
CA GLU A 132 -10.92 -2.30 -7.69
C GLU A 132 -10.28 -0.93 -7.37
N ALA A 133 -11.12 0.06 -7.06
CA ALA A 133 -10.65 1.43 -6.79
C ALA A 133 -9.59 1.49 -5.66
N ARG A 134 -9.75 0.67 -4.63
CA ARG A 134 -8.82 0.58 -3.49
C ARG A 134 -7.41 0.11 -3.90
N ASP A 135 -7.32 -0.75 -4.93
CA ASP A 135 -6.06 -1.34 -5.39
C ASP A 135 -5.43 -0.56 -6.55
N ALA A 136 -6.21 0.34 -7.17
CA ALA A 136 -5.85 1.01 -8.42
C ALA A 136 -4.53 1.80 -8.31
N GLN A 137 -4.28 2.46 -7.18
CA GLN A 137 -3.05 3.23 -6.99
C GLN A 137 -1.82 2.31 -6.88
N ALA A 138 -1.93 1.22 -6.10
CA ALA A 138 -0.85 0.25 -5.95
C ALA A 138 -0.53 -0.44 -7.29
N VAL A 139 -1.57 -0.88 -8.00
CA VAL A 139 -1.43 -1.51 -9.33
C VAL A 139 -0.78 -0.55 -10.32
N ARG A 140 -1.20 0.71 -10.33
CA ARG A 140 -0.58 1.73 -11.18
C ARG A 140 0.89 1.88 -10.86
N TYR A 141 1.24 2.06 -9.58
CA TYR A 141 2.62 2.24 -9.17
C TYR A 141 3.51 1.08 -9.63
N VAL A 142 3.09 -0.17 -9.40
CA VAL A 142 3.91 -1.33 -9.79
C VAL A 142 4.03 -1.49 -11.30
N CYS A 143 3.00 -1.09 -12.07
CA CYS A 143 3.05 -1.14 -13.54
C CYS A 143 3.90 -0.02 -14.13
N GLU A 144 3.72 1.23 -13.69
CA GLU A 144 4.45 2.40 -14.19
C GLU A 144 5.95 2.32 -13.87
N ASN A 145 6.31 1.75 -12.72
CA ASN A 145 7.70 1.51 -12.35
C ASN A 145 8.26 0.18 -12.88
N GLY A 146 7.47 -0.58 -13.65
CA GLY A 146 7.92 -1.84 -14.25
C GLY A 146 8.28 -2.92 -13.22
N LEU A 147 7.68 -2.86 -12.03
CA LEU A 147 7.87 -3.84 -10.96
C LEU A 147 7.03 -5.10 -11.22
N MET A 148 5.80 -4.89 -11.69
CA MET A 148 4.87 -5.95 -12.07
C MET A 148 4.13 -5.57 -13.34
N ALA A 149 3.53 -6.53 -14.00
CA ALA A 149 2.68 -6.34 -15.17
C ALA A 149 1.38 -7.11 -15.01
N GLY A 150 0.35 -6.71 -15.78
CA GLY A 150 -0.88 -7.49 -15.87
C GLY A 150 -0.63 -8.88 -16.47
N VAL A 151 -1.48 -9.83 -16.10
CA VAL A 151 -1.46 -11.20 -16.66
C VAL A 151 -1.98 -11.23 -18.11
N SER A 152 -2.73 -10.19 -18.50
CA SER A 152 -3.15 -9.94 -19.89
C SER A 152 -3.26 -8.42 -20.14
N ALA A 153 -3.65 -8.04 -21.34
CA ALA A 153 -3.82 -6.63 -21.70
C ALA A 153 -4.90 -5.91 -20.90
N ASP A 154 -5.88 -6.63 -20.35
CA ASP A 154 -7.07 -6.12 -19.68
C ASP A 154 -7.28 -6.68 -18.27
N ARG A 155 -6.32 -7.49 -17.75
CA ARG A 155 -6.40 -8.10 -16.42
C ARG A 155 -5.06 -8.02 -15.70
N PHE A 156 -5.12 -7.67 -14.41
CA PHE A 156 -3.98 -7.64 -13.49
C PHE A 156 -3.97 -8.83 -12.52
N GLU A 157 -5.15 -9.30 -12.11
CA GLU A 157 -5.39 -10.34 -11.10
C GLU A 157 -4.84 -9.97 -9.71
N PRO A 158 -5.28 -8.85 -9.10
CA PRO A 158 -4.76 -8.37 -7.83
C PRO A 158 -4.95 -9.37 -6.68
N ASN A 159 -5.93 -10.25 -6.78
CA ASN A 159 -6.18 -11.34 -5.82
C ASN A 159 -5.58 -12.68 -6.26
N GLY A 160 -4.77 -12.68 -7.32
CA GLY A 160 -4.07 -13.85 -7.83
C GLY A 160 -2.96 -14.32 -6.89
N THR A 161 -2.53 -15.55 -7.08
CA THR A 161 -1.43 -16.11 -6.31
C THR A 161 -0.10 -15.61 -6.87
N LEU A 162 0.71 -14.96 -6.05
CA LEU A 162 2.07 -14.56 -6.38
C LEU A 162 3.03 -15.75 -6.23
N THR A 163 3.89 -15.96 -7.20
CA THR A 163 4.95 -16.97 -7.11
C THR A 163 6.21 -16.41 -6.44
N ARG A 164 7.10 -17.29 -5.99
CA ARG A 164 8.40 -16.88 -5.42
C ARG A 164 9.29 -16.20 -6.45
N GLY A 165 9.25 -16.67 -7.70
CA GLY A 165 9.95 -16.06 -8.83
C GLY A 165 9.46 -14.65 -9.13
N GLU A 166 8.15 -14.42 -9.12
CA GLU A 166 7.55 -13.10 -9.30
C GLU A 166 7.91 -12.14 -8.16
N ALA A 167 7.87 -12.61 -6.91
CA ALA A 167 8.23 -11.80 -5.75
C ALA A 167 9.68 -11.29 -5.83
N VAL A 168 10.66 -12.14 -6.12
CA VAL A 168 12.05 -11.71 -6.27
C VAL A 168 12.25 -10.85 -7.53
N THR A 169 11.47 -11.07 -8.58
CA THR A 169 11.52 -10.25 -9.81
C THR A 169 11.06 -8.82 -9.54
N ALA A 170 10.02 -8.64 -8.74
CA ALA A 170 9.56 -7.32 -8.33
C ALA A 170 10.61 -6.57 -7.49
N LEU A 171 11.25 -7.25 -6.52
CA LEU A 171 12.35 -6.66 -5.73
C LEU A 171 13.57 -6.32 -6.58
N TRP A 172 13.95 -7.22 -7.49
CA TRP A 172 15.05 -6.98 -8.44
C TRP A 172 14.77 -5.81 -9.39
N ALA A 173 13.52 -5.65 -9.82
CA ALA A 173 13.10 -4.52 -10.62
C ALA A 173 13.15 -3.21 -9.84
N LEU A 174 12.80 -3.22 -8.54
CA LEU A 174 12.90 -2.07 -7.64
C LEU A 174 14.34 -1.58 -7.50
N GLU A 175 15.33 -2.51 -7.52
CA GLU A 175 16.77 -2.21 -7.54
C GLU A 175 17.33 -1.78 -8.93
N GLY A 176 16.48 -1.61 -9.91
CA GLY A 176 16.93 -1.26 -11.27
C GLY A 176 17.54 -2.41 -12.04
N ARG A 177 17.25 -3.66 -11.67
CA ARG A 177 17.66 -4.89 -12.36
C ARG A 177 19.17 -5.10 -12.43
N PRO A 178 19.90 -5.09 -11.29
CA PRO A 178 21.34 -5.30 -11.29
C PRO A 178 21.72 -6.68 -11.82
N VAL A 179 22.77 -6.73 -12.64
CA VAL A 179 23.35 -7.99 -13.12
C VAL A 179 24.52 -8.36 -12.23
N VAL A 180 24.45 -9.55 -11.62
CA VAL A 180 25.47 -10.03 -10.67
C VAL A 180 26.20 -11.25 -11.22
N ASN A 181 27.50 -11.35 -10.90
CA ASN A 181 28.30 -12.51 -11.23
C ASN A 181 28.29 -13.49 -10.04
N TYR A 182 27.21 -14.27 -9.95
CA TYR A 182 27.01 -15.25 -8.89
C TYR A 182 26.70 -16.63 -9.48
N LEU A 183 27.41 -17.65 -9.01
CA LEU A 183 27.14 -19.03 -9.40
C LEU A 183 25.90 -19.54 -8.64
N MET A 184 24.78 -19.51 -9.33
CA MET A 184 23.52 -20.00 -8.80
C MET A 184 23.46 -21.54 -8.89
N ASP A 185 23.22 -22.19 -7.77
CA ASP A 185 23.20 -23.67 -7.67
C ASP A 185 21.77 -24.17 -7.39
N PHE A 186 20.81 -23.70 -8.20
CA PHE A 186 19.42 -24.16 -8.17
C PHE A 186 19.10 -24.93 -9.45
N SER A 187 18.78 -26.22 -9.30
CA SER A 187 18.53 -27.12 -10.42
C SER A 187 17.16 -26.91 -11.07
N ASP A 188 16.24 -26.23 -10.37
CA ASP A 188 14.88 -25.92 -10.80
C ASP A 188 14.71 -24.47 -11.31
N VAL A 189 15.79 -23.72 -11.45
CA VAL A 189 15.78 -22.36 -11.99
C VAL A 189 16.42 -22.38 -13.37
N ASP A 190 15.62 -22.14 -14.41
CA ASP A 190 16.15 -21.88 -15.75
C ASP A 190 16.79 -20.47 -15.77
N PRO A 191 18.11 -20.35 -16.01
CA PRO A 191 18.77 -19.05 -16.12
C PRO A 191 18.22 -18.14 -17.22
N ALA A 192 17.55 -18.71 -18.22
CA ALA A 192 16.93 -17.97 -19.32
C ALA A 192 15.47 -17.56 -19.05
N ALA A 193 14.87 -18.05 -17.96
CA ALA A 193 13.53 -17.61 -17.57
C ALA A 193 13.52 -16.14 -17.14
N SER A 194 12.35 -15.51 -17.21
CA SER A 194 12.16 -14.08 -16.85
C SER A 194 12.61 -13.76 -15.43
N TYR A 195 12.54 -14.72 -14.51
CA TYR A 195 12.99 -14.60 -13.12
C TYR A 195 14.44 -15.04 -12.90
N GLY A 196 15.13 -15.59 -13.90
CA GLY A 196 16.45 -16.22 -13.71
C GLY A 196 17.50 -15.28 -13.13
N GLU A 197 17.64 -14.07 -13.68
CA GLU A 197 18.56 -13.05 -13.17
C GLU A 197 18.11 -12.50 -11.81
N ALA A 198 16.81 -12.35 -11.61
CA ALA A 198 16.25 -11.90 -10.32
C ALA A 198 16.56 -12.90 -9.18
N VAL A 199 16.39 -14.20 -9.44
CA VAL A 199 16.74 -15.26 -8.48
C VAL A 199 18.24 -15.27 -8.19
N ARG A 200 19.07 -15.10 -9.23
CA ARG A 200 20.53 -15.01 -9.08
C ARG A 200 20.93 -13.84 -8.19
N TRP A 201 20.38 -12.66 -8.45
CA TRP A 201 20.62 -11.48 -7.63
C TRP A 201 20.12 -11.67 -6.19
N ALA A 202 18.89 -12.09 -5.99
CA ALA A 202 18.32 -12.27 -4.66
C ALA A 202 19.10 -13.29 -3.81
N ALA A 203 19.65 -14.33 -4.46
CA ALA A 203 20.51 -15.31 -3.79
C ALA A 203 21.89 -14.72 -3.46
N SER A 204 22.50 -13.91 -4.35
CA SER A 204 23.81 -13.29 -4.11
C SER A 204 23.77 -12.29 -2.95
N GLU A 205 22.68 -11.52 -2.83
CA GLU A 205 22.47 -10.52 -1.78
C GLU A 205 21.86 -11.13 -0.50
N GLY A 206 21.58 -12.43 -0.49
CA GLY A 206 20.99 -13.12 0.66
C GLY A 206 19.55 -12.73 0.96
N ILE A 207 18.84 -12.11 0.01
CA ILE A 207 17.44 -11.67 0.13
C ILE A 207 16.52 -12.89 0.09
N ALA A 208 16.76 -13.80 -0.86
CA ALA A 208 16.01 -15.04 -0.96
C ALA A 208 16.94 -16.24 -1.09
N GLY A 209 16.56 -17.35 -0.46
CA GLY A 209 17.27 -18.62 -0.57
C GLY A 209 16.32 -19.74 -1.01
N GLY A 210 16.90 -20.90 -1.32
CA GLY A 210 16.15 -22.10 -1.65
C GLY A 210 15.64 -22.85 -0.43
N TYR A 211 14.89 -23.92 -0.70
CA TYR A 211 14.37 -24.85 0.31
C TYR A 211 15.42 -25.87 0.80
N GLY A 212 16.61 -25.82 0.25
CA GLY A 212 17.63 -26.83 0.40
C GLY A 212 17.61 -27.84 -0.76
N GLY A 213 18.64 -28.69 -0.83
CA GLY A 213 18.74 -29.69 -1.88
C GLY A 213 18.90 -29.15 -3.30
N GLY A 214 19.31 -27.87 -3.45
CA GLY A 214 19.47 -27.23 -4.75
C GLY A 214 18.14 -26.82 -5.41
N LEU A 215 17.08 -26.61 -4.63
CA LEU A 215 15.77 -26.16 -5.12
C LEU A 215 15.43 -24.78 -4.60
N PHE A 216 14.98 -23.89 -5.49
CA PHE A 216 14.46 -22.55 -5.18
C PHE A 216 12.94 -22.51 -5.11
N GLY A 217 12.24 -23.23 -5.99
CA GLY A 217 10.80 -23.22 -6.16
C GLY A 217 10.30 -21.93 -6.82
N PRO A 218 10.78 -21.53 -8.02
CA PRO A 218 10.42 -20.26 -8.62
C PRO A 218 8.92 -20.15 -8.94
N ASP A 219 8.30 -21.26 -9.31
CA ASP A 219 6.88 -21.33 -9.68
C ASP A 219 5.97 -21.68 -8.49
N ASP A 220 6.54 -21.89 -7.31
CA ASP A 220 5.75 -22.18 -6.11
C ASP A 220 5.05 -20.90 -5.61
N PRO A 221 3.79 -21.00 -5.14
CA PRO A 221 3.12 -19.92 -4.44
C PRO A 221 3.95 -19.44 -3.24
N ILE A 222 4.18 -18.12 -3.15
CA ILE A 222 4.86 -17.55 -1.99
C ILE A 222 3.89 -17.45 -0.80
N THR A 223 4.33 -17.90 0.38
CA THR A 223 3.55 -17.69 1.60
C THR A 223 3.79 -16.29 2.16
N ARG A 224 2.87 -15.80 2.99
CA ARG A 224 3.03 -14.49 3.68
C ARG A 224 4.31 -14.45 4.53
N GLU A 225 4.63 -15.54 5.22
CA GLU A 225 5.86 -15.67 6.00
C GLU A 225 7.12 -15.54 5.12
N GLN A 226 7.14 -16.24 3.99
CA GLN A 226 8.26 -16.20 3.05
C GLN A 226 8.44 -14.79 2.49
N LEU A 227 7.35 -14.13 2.10
CA LEU A 227 7.37 -12.76 1.60
C LEU A 227 7.87 -11.79 2.69
N ALA A 228 7.39 -11.92 3.92
CA ALA A 228 7.83 -11.10 5.05
C ALA A 228 9.34 -11.22 5.28
N VAL A 229 9.89 -12.44 5.21
CA VAL A 229 11.33 -12.68 5.34
C VAL A 229 12.12 -12.05 4.18
N MET A 230 11.63 -12.16 2.94
CA MET A 230 12.27 -11.51 1.79
C MET A 230 12.28 -10.00 1.94
N LEU A 231 11.15 -9.38 2.31
CA LEU A 231 11.04 -7.94 2.53
C LEU A 231 11.94 -7.47 3.69
N TYR A 232 12.00 -8.20 4.79
CA TYR A 232 12.90 -7.89 5.89
C TYR A 232 14.37 -7.92 5.47
N ARG A 233 14.78 -8.95 4.71
CA ARG A 233 16.16 -9.06 4.22
C ARG A 233 16.48 -7.99 3.19
N TYR A 234 15.52 -7.65 2.34
CA TYR A 234 15.62 -6.56 1.39
C TYR A 234 15.78 -5.21 2.12
N ALA A 235 14.96 -4.92 3.13
CA ALA A 235 15.08 -3.71 3.94
C ALA A 235 16.46 -3.60 4.59
N ARG A 236 17.05 -4.73 5.06
CA ARG A 236 18.42 -4.76 5.58
C ARG A 236 19.47 -4.51 4.50
N HIS A 237 19.26 -5.03 3.30
CA HIS A 237 20.15 -4.79 2.15
C HIS A 237 20.19 -3.30 1.83
N GLU A 238 19.05 -2.63 1.86
CA GLU A 238 18.93 -1.18 1.68
C GLU A 238 19.43 -0.33 2.85
N GLY A 239 19.87 -0.95 3.94
CA GLY A 239 20.38 -0.25 5.10
C GLY A 239 19.32 0.38 6.00
N TYR A 240 18.05 0.00 5.85
CA TYR A 240 16.99 0.43 6.76
C TYR A 240 17.22 -0.11 8.17
N ASP A 241 16.83 0.68 9.18
CA ASP A 241 16.86 0.22 10.57
C ASP A 241 15.76 -0.84 10.80
N THR A 242 16.18 -2.08 10.90
CA THR A 242 15.33 -3.23 11.19
C THR A 242 15.50 -3.76 12.61
N ALA A 243 16.11 -2.96 13.52
CA ALA A 243 16.42 -3.38 14.89
C ALA A 243 15.17 -3.48 15.80
N GLN A 244 14.02 -2.97 15.37
CA GLN A 244 12.75 -3.11 16.09
C GLN A 244 12.17 -4.49 15.83
N GLY A 245 12.55 -5.46 16.60
CA GLY A 245 12.09 -6.82 16.39
C GLY A 245 11.69 -7.54 17.66
N GLY A 246 11.00 -8.62 17.49
CA GLY A 246 10.89 -9.72 18.41
C GLY A 246 9.68 -9.73 19.35
N MET A 247 9.10 -8.60 19.74
CA MET A 247 7.89 -8.63 20.61
C MET A 247 6.60 -8.45 19.82
N ALA A 248 6.60 -7.61 18.77
CA ALA A 248 5.40 -7.34 17.97
C ALA A 248 4.84 -8.61 17.28
N VAL A 249 5.71 -9.50 16.86
CA VAL A 249 5.29 -10.76 16.21
C VAL A 249 4.49 -11.67 17.16
N ARG A 250 4.69 -11.53 18.47
CA ARG A 250 3.96 -12.31 19.49
C ARG A 250 2.54 -11.82 19.75
N GLU A 251 2.17 -10.68 19.20
CA GLU A 251 0.80 -10.12 19.31
C GLU A 251 -0.15 -10.76 18.30
N PHE A 252 0.38 -11.45 17.29
CA PHE A 252 -0.46 -12.17 16.34
C PHE A 252 -1.07 -13.43 16.97
N ALA A 253 -2.38 -13.64 16.76
CA ALA A 253 -3.12 -14.75 17.32
C ALA A 253 -2.62 -16.13 16.87
N ASP A 254 -1.93 -16.19 15.73
CA ASP A 254 -1.34 -17.39 15.14
C ASP A 254 0.19 -17.46 15.28
N TYR A 255 0.75 -16.71 16.23
CA TYR A 255 2.20 -16.67 16.47
C TYR A 255 2.83 -18.07 16.56
N ASP A 256 2.18 -19.01 17.25
CA ASP A 256 2.67 -20.39 17.42
C ASP A 256 2.72 -21.20 16.12
N GLN A 257 2.08 -20.69 15.05
CA GLN A 257 2.06 -21.30 13.72
C GLN A 257 3.11 -20.71 12.79
N ILE A 258 3.74 -19.58 13.18
CA ILE A 258 4.79 -18.94 12.40
C ILE A 258 6.01 -19.85 12.39
N ALA A 259 6.52 -20.14 11.20
CA ALA A 259 7.70 -20.97 11.04
C ALA A 259 8.95 -20.34 11.68
N GLY A 260 9.81 -21.13 12.31
CA GLY A 260 10.97 -20.63 13.04
C GLY A 260 11.98 -19.81 12.22
N TYR A 261 11.92 -19.88 10.89
CA TYR A 261 12.75 -19.04 10.01
C TYR A 261 12.17 -17.63 9.81
N ALA A 262 10.91 -17.40 10.17
CA ALA A 262 10.17 -16.16 9.98
C ALA A 262 9.81 -15.45 11.30
N ALA A 263 10.13 -16.07 12.45
CA ALA A 263 9.85 -15.57 13.80
C ALA A 263 10.98 -14.67 14.33
#